data_795802fd1952c452657a8dd9ea15813a
#
_entry.id   795802fd1952c452657a8dd9ea15813a
#
_cell.length_a   1.000
_cell.length_b   1.000
_cell.length_c   1.000
_cell.angle_alpha   90.00
_cell.angle_beta   90.00
_cell.angle_gamma   90.00
#
_symmetry.space_group_name_H-M   'P 1'
#
loop_
_entity.id
_entity.type
_entity.pdbx_description
1 polymer ?
#
loop_
_entity_poly.entity_id
_entity_poly.type
_entity_poly.pdbx_seq_one_letter_code
_entity_poly.pdbx_strand_id
1 'polypeptide(L)'
;GFSFMSSAETVNLATLAGDSRYGVLSKTGADAKKMFTDKIVPISINYPFFFKPIQDGMDRPKTELAYRVPSTRFTRKKITVNEKLEELEGLDTTIDWKNTGDNSYDGEKLALLVHDEAGKWERPENILNNWRVTKTCLRLGSRIIGKCMMGSTSNALDKGGENFKKLYNASDVTKRNRNGQTKSGLYSLFIPMEWNYEGFIDE
;
A
#
# COMPACT_ATOMS: atom_id res chain seq x y z
N GLY A 1 8.26 5.80 -11.64
CA GLY A 1 6.93 6.38 -11.46
C GLY A 1 6.25 5.96 -10.17
N PHE A 2 4.98 6.37 -10.01
CA PHE A 2 4.19 6.21 -8.77
C PHE A 2 4.20 4.79 -8.19
N SER A 3 3.94 3.77 -9.01
CA SER A 3 3.87 2.37 -8.54
C SER A 3 5.18 1.88 -7.91
N PHE A 4 6.34 2.33 -8.40
CA PHE A 4 7.63 1.98 -7.81
C PHE A 4 7.84 2.74 -6.48
N MET A 5 7.58 4.04 -6.48
CA MET A 5 7.71 4.88 -5.28
C MET A 5 6.81 4.38 -4.15
N SER A 6 5.53 4.10 -4.43
CA SER A 6 4.60 3.60 -3.43
C SER A 6 4.97 2.19 -2.93
N SER A 7 5.54 1.34 -3.79
CA SER A 7 6.07 0.03 -3.39
C SER A 7 7.28 0.17 -2.46
N ALA A 8 8.20 1.08 -2.77
CA ALA A 8 9.36 1.35 -1.93
C ALA A 8 8.95 1.89 -0.55
N GLU A 9 8.01 2.84 -0.52
CA GLU A 9 7.48 3.37 0.73
C GLU A 9 6.76 2.30 1.56
N THR A 10 6.00 1.41 0.90
CA THR A 10 5.33 0.29 1.58
C THR A 10 6.34 -0.63 2.26
N VAL A 11 7.41 -1.03 1.57
CA VAL A 11 8.45 -1.89 2.15
C VAL A 11 9.19 -1.15 3.26
N ASN A 12 9.55 0.11 3.04
CA ASN A 12 10.24 0.93 4.03
C ASN A 12 9.44 1.03 5.34
N LEU A 13 8.17 1.38 5.27
CA LEU A 13 7.31 1.47 6.46
C LEU A 13 7.12 0.11 7.14
N ALA A 14 6.95 -0.96 6.34
CA ALA A 14 6.76 -2.31 6.87
C ALA A 14 7.99 -2.87 7.58
N THR A 15 9.19 -2.41 7.23
CA THR A 15 10.44 -2.80 7.91
C THR A 15 10.74 -2.01 9.18
N LEU A 16 10.05 -0.88 9.38
CA LEU A 16 10.26 0.03 10.51
C LEU A 16 9.18 -0.06 11.59
N ALA A 17 8.03 -0.66 11.31
CA ALA A 17 6.88 -0.72 12.21
C ALA A 17 6.49 -2.16 12.54
N GLY A 18 6.19 -2.43 13.82
CA GLY A 18 5.61 -3.69 14.27
C GLY A 18 4.08 -3.70 14.22
N ASP A 19 3.48 -4.89 14.29
CA ASP A 19 2.02 -5.12 14.38
C ASP A 19 1.20 -4.36 13.34
N SER A 20 1.70 -4.28 12.10
CA SER A 20 1.08 -3.45 11.07
C SER A 20 0.80 -4.23 9.79
N ARG A 21 -0.23 -3.79 9.07
CA ARG A 21 -0.65 -4.36 7.79
C ARG A 21 -0.62 -3.32 6.70
N TYR A 22 -0.21 -3.75 5.51
CA TYR A 22 -0.06 -2.92 4.33
C TYR A 22 -0.79 -3.59 3.17
N GLY A 23 -1.65 -2.85 2.50
CA GLY A 23 -2.49 -3.39 1.44
C GLY A 23 -2.24 -2.73 0.09
N VAL A 24 -2.38 -3.50 -0.99
CA VAL A 24 -2.24 -3.01 -2.36
C VAL A 24 -3.47 -3.37 -3.18
N LEU A 25 -4.01 -2.37 -3.85
CA LEU A 25 -5.05 -2.48 -4.87
C LEU A 25 -4.55 -1.84 -6.16
N SER A 26 -5.00 -2.35 -7.30
CA SER A 26 -4.75 -1.75 -8.61
C SER A 26 -6.01 -1.81 -9.46
N LYS A 27 -5.96 -1.46 -10.74
CA LYS A 27 -7.13 -1.51 -11.64
C LYS A 27 -7.79 -2.88 -11.71
N THR A 28 -6.98 -3.96 -11.61
CA THR A 28 -7.45 -5.35 -11.49
C THR A 28 -6.66 -6.09 -10.41
N GLY A 29 -7.18 -7.24 -9.96
CA GLY A 29 -6.45 -8.11 -9.03
C GLY A 29 -5.15 -8.66 -9.62
N ALA A 30 -5.13 -8.93 -10.95
CA ALA A 30 -3.92 -9.37 -11.65
C ALA A 30 -2.84 -8.30 -11.64
N ASP A 31 -3.21 -7.02 -11.83
CA ASP A 31 -2.28 -5.89 -11.77
C ASP A 31 -1.78 -5.63 -10.35
N ALA A 32 -2.65 -5.76 -9.34
CA ALA A 32 -2.26 -5.68 -7.93
C ALA A 32 -1.24 -6.78 -7.58
N LYS A 33 -1.51 -8.02 -8.01
CA LYS A 33 -0.56 -9.13 -7.87
C LYS A 33 0.76 -8.85 -8.57
N LYS A 34 0.71 -8.34 -9.80
CA LYS A 34 1.92 -7.99 -10.56
C LYS A 34 2.73 -6.89 -9.86
N MET A 35 2.08 -5.86 -9.34
CA MET A 35 2.75 -4.84 -8.55
C MET A 35 3.43 -5.45 -7.31
N PHE A 36 2.76 -6.37 -6.63
CA PHE A 36 3.32 -7.07 -5.47
C PHE A 36 4.55 -7.92 -5.87
N THR A 37 4.42 -8.80 -6.87
CA THR A 37 5.49 -9.74 -7.27
C THR A 37 6.67 -9.07 -7.96
N ASP A 38 6.43 -8.03 -8.76
CA ASP A 38 7.45 -7.43 -9.64
C ASP A 38 8.10 -6.18 -9.04
N LYS A 39 7.50 -5.60 -7.98
CA LYS A 39 8.04 -4.41 -7.32
C LYS A 39 8.26 -4.62 -5.83
N ILE A 40 7.22 -4.90 -5.05
CA ILE A 40 7.32 -5.03 -3.58
C ILE A 40 8.29 -6.15 -3.19
N VAL A 41 8.10 -7.35 -3.73
CA VAL A 41 8.95 -8.51 -3.41
C VAL A 41 10.42 -8.26 -3.79
N PRO A 42 10.77 -7.79 -5.02
CA PRO A 42 12.14 -7.47 -5.37
C PRO A 42 12.76 -6.37 -4.49
N ILE A 43 12.01 -5.33 -4.13
CA ILE A 43 12.49 -4.29 -3.21
C ILE A 43 12.82 -4.90 -1.85
N SER A 44 11.95 -5.77 -1.31
CA SER A 44 12.20 -6.48 -0.06
C SER A 44 13.44 -7.39 -0.11
N ILE A 45 13.63 -8.11 -1.22
CA ILE A 45 14.80 -8.99 -1.41
C ILE A 45 16.09 -8.18 -1.38
N ASN A 46 16.12 -7.04 -2.07
CA ASN A 46 17.27 -6.16 -2.19
C ASN A 46 17.38 -5.13 -1.05
N TYR A 47 16.50 -5.19 -0.05
CA TYR A 47 16.58 -4.31 1.10
C TYR A 47 17.90 -4.56 1.86
N PRO A 48 18.57 -3.52 2.40
CA PRO A 48 19.84 -3.69 3.08
C PRO A 48 19.75 -4.75 4.18
N PHE A 49 20.64 -5.75 4.15
CA PHE A 49 20.53 -6.95 4.98
C PHE A 49 20.47 -6.64 6.49
N PHE A 50 21.17 -5.59 6.92
CA PHE A 50 21.23 -5.18 8.34
C PHE A 50 19.98 -4.45 8.83
N PHE A 51 19.08 -4.03 7.92
CA PHE A 51 17.76 -3.48 8.25
C PHE A 51 16.61 -4.44 7.92
N LYS A 52 16.92 -5.55 7.23
CA LYS A 52 15.90 -6.49 6.78
C LYS A 52 15.38 -7.32 7.97
N PRO A 53 14.08 -7.25 8.30
CA PRO A 53 13.49 -8.07 9.35
C PRO A 53 13.49 -9.55 9.00
N ILE A 54 13.26 -10.40 10.01
CA ILE A 54 13.04 -11.83 9.81
C ILE A 54 11.79 -12.00 8.94
N GLN A 55 11.91 -12.77 7.87
CA GLN A 55 10.82 -13.07 6.94
C GLN A 55 10.32 -14.49 7.16
N ASP A 56 8.99 -14.66 7.24
CA ASP A 56 8.32 -15.96 7.25
C ASP A 56 7.97 -16.40 5.83
N GLY A 57 8.14 -17.68 5.54
CA GLY A 57 7.77 -18.28 4.26
C GLY A 57 8.87 -18.20 3.19
N MET A 58 8.45 -18.20 1.94
CA MET A 58 9.35 -18.23 0.78
C MET A 58 10.03 -16.86 0.54
N ASP A 59 11.23 -16.89 0.00
CA ASP A 59 11.95 -15.67 -0.40
C ASP A 59 11.18 -14.82 -1.42
N ARG A 60 10.40 -15.48 -2.29
CA ARG A 60 9.58 -14.82 -3.32
C ARG A 60 8.10 -15.19 -3.15
N PRO A 61 7.43 -14.60 -2.16
CA PRO A 61 6.01 -14.87 -1.95
C PRO A 61 5.16 -14.31 -3.10
N LYS A 62 3.98 -14.94 -3.33
CA LYS A 62 3.06 -14.54 -4.41
C LYS A 62 1.79 -13.86 -3.90
N THR A 63 1.52 -13.96 -2.61
CA THR A 63 0.27 -13.47 -2.00
C THR A 63 0.48 -12.54 -0.82
N GLU A 64 1.36 -12.90 0.10
CA GLU A 64 1.65 -12.16 1.31
C GLU A 64 3.16 -12.19 1.58
N LEU A 65 3.73 -11.04 1.91
CA LEU A 65 5.07 -10.90 2.45
C LEU A 65 4.93 -10.63 3.95
N ALA A 66 5.45 -11.53 4.77
CA ALA A 66 5.32 -11.46 6.22
C ALA A 66 6.68 -11.31 6.90
N TYR A 67 6.84 -10.25 7.68
CA TYR A 67 7.97 -10.03 8.55
C TYR A 67 7.61 -10.48 9.96
N ARG A 68 7.73 -11.77 10.21
CA ARG A 68 7.49 -12.40 11.51
C ARG A 68 8.39 -13.61 11.69
N VAL A 69 8.53 -14.07 12.91
CA VAL A 69 9.24 -15.33 13.18
C VAL A 69 8.43 -16.50 12.63
N PRO A 70 9.05 -17.37 11.81
CA PRO A 70 8.36 -18.54 11.25
C PRO A 70 7.77 -19.43 12.35
N SER A 71 6.50 -19.81 12.19
CA SER A 71 5.75 -20.61 13.17
C SER A 71 6.04 -22.13 13.11
N THR A 72 6.87 -22.59 12.16
CA THR A 72 7.21 -24.01 12.02
C THR A 72 7.93 -24.56 13.25
N ARG A 73 7.49 -25.72 13.72
CA ARG A 73 8.04 -26.43 14.90
C ARG A 73 9.57 -26.59 14.91
N PHE A 74 10.21 -26.52 13.74
CA PHE A 74 11.66 -26.64 13.57
C PHE A 74 12.43 -25.35 13.74
N THR A 75 11.78 -24.20 13.73
CA THR A 75 12.43 -22.89 13.73
C THR A 75 12.37 -22.17 15.08
N ARG A 76 11.70 -22.74 16.07
CA ARG A 76 11.94 -22.38 17.48
C ARG A 76 13.30 -22.95 17.94
N LYS A 77 14.35 -22.70 17.16
CA LYS A 77 15.70 -22.82 17.67
C LYS A 77 15.87 -21.71 18.69
N LYS A 78 15.72 -22.09 19.95
CA LYS A 78 16.24 -21.33 21.04
C LYS A 78 17.72 -21.10 20.75
N ILE A 79 18.08 -19.92 20.34
CA ILE A 79 19.48 -19.54 20.20
C ILE A 79 19.94 -19.35 21.63
N THR A 80 20.72 -20.31 22.13
CA THR A 80 21.32 -20.20 23.44
C THR A 80 22.53 -19.27 23.33
N VAL A 81 22.32 -18.01 23.64
CA VAL A 81 23.40 -17.05 23.82
C VAL A 81 23.55 -16.88 25.31
N ASN A 82 24.72 -17.29 25.83
CA ASN A 82 25.10 -17.17 27.26
C ASN A 82 24.08 -17.76 28.25
N GLU A 83 23.61 -19.01 28.01
CA GLU A 83 22.68 -19.74 28.88
C GLU A 83 21.30 -19.09 29.13
N LYS A 84 20.98 -17.98 28.52
CA LYS A 84 19.65 -17.40 28.51
C LYS A 84 18.95 -17.73 27.21
N LEU A 85 17.72 -18.22 27.32
CA LEU A 85 16.79 -18.44 26.22
C LEU A 85 16.23 -17.10 25.81
N GLU A 86 16.77 -16.49 24.74
CA GLU A 86 16.16 -15.33 24.12
C GLU A 86 15.13 -15.81 23.08
N GLU A 87 13.89 -15.37 23.21
CA GLU A 87 12.89 -15.55 22.20
C GLU A 87 13.18 -14.54 21.08
N LEU A 88 13.25 -15.04 19.83
CA LEU A 88 13.34 -14.16 18.65
C LEU A 88 12.01 -13.45 18.49
N GLU A 89 12.00 -12.14 18.64
CA GLU A 89 10.85 -11.30 18.35
C GLU A 89 10.86 -10.90 16.88
N GLY A 90 9.73 -11.11 16.19
CA GLY A 90 9.47 -10.61 14.85
C GLY A 90 8.67 -9.32 14.89
N LEU A 91 8.57 -8.62 13.76
CA LEU A 91 7.76 -7.40 13.64
C LEU A 91 6.25 -7.67 13.61
N ASP A 92 5.83 -8.90 13.27
CA ASP A 92 4.42 -9.25 12.98
C ASP A 92 3.73 -8.33 11.96
N THR A 93 4.49 -7.95 10.95
CA THR A 93 4.05 -7.04 9.90
C THR A 93 3.84 -7.78 8.58
N THR A 94 2.77 -7.45 7.87
CA THR A 94 2.42 -8.09 6.60
C THR A 94 2.15 -7.07 5.50
N ILE A 95 2.53 -7.43 4.27
CA ILE A 95 2.18 -6.73 3.05
C ILE A 95 1.46 -7.74 2.15
N ASP A 96 0.26 -7.42 1.71
CA ASP A 96 -0.51 -8.25 0.80
C ASP A 96 -1.17 -7.44 -0.32
N TRP A 97 -1.77 -8.14 -1.25
CA TRP A 97 -2.62 -7.57 -2.29
C TRP A 97 -3.97 -8.28 -2.31
N LYS A 98 -5.02 -7.59 -2.75
CA LYS A 98 -6.34 -8.17 -2.91
C LYS A 98 -6.92 -7.90 -4.30
N ASN A 99 -7.91 -8.73 -4.66
CA ASN A 99 -8.72 -8.46 -5.83
C ASN A 99 -9.46 -7.14 -5.65
N THR A 100 -9.51 -6.38 -6.73
CA THR A 100 -10.14 -5.08 -6.77
C THR A 100 -11.66 -5.25 -6.72
N GLY A 101 -12.28 -4.62 -5.76
CA GLY A 101 -13.72 -4.67 -5.53
C GLY A 101 -14.15 -3.67 -4.48
N ASP A 102 -15.46 -3.46 -4.34
CA ASP A 102 -16.01 -2.46 -3.42
C ASP A 102 -15.61 -2.72 -1.96
N ASN A 103 -15.55 -3.99 -1.56
CA ASN A 103 -15.32 -4.41 -0.17
C ASN A 103 -13.90 -4.96 0.07
N SER A 104 -12.94 -4.65 -0.82
CA SER A 104 -11.55 -5.04 -0.59
C SER A 104 -11.04 -4.45 0.72
N TYR A 105 -10.43 -5.28 1.56
CA TYR A 105 -9.96 -4.92 2.91
C TYR A 105 -11.04 -4.53 3.93
N ASP A 106 -12.32 -4.75 3.64
CA ASP A 106 -13.37 -4.48 4.62
C ASP A 106 -13.14 -5.24 5.94
N GLY A 107 -13.29 -4.55 7.06
CA GLY A 107 -13.03 -5.11 8.40
C GLY A 107 -11.57 -5.18 8.82
N GLU A 108 -10.60 -4.95 7.93
CA GLU A 108 -9.18 -4.94 8.27
C GLU A 108 -8.71 -3.56 8.77
N LYS A 109 -7.54 -3.53 9.43
CA LYS A 109 -6.86 -2.29 9.82
C LYS A 109 -5.52 -2.23 9.13
N LEU A 110 -5.30 -1.14 8.40
CA LEU A 110 -4.12 -0.95 7.56
C LEU A 110 -3.33 0.27 8.01
N ALA A 111 -2.02 0.14 8.05
CA ALA A 111 -1.10 1.25 8.25
C ALA A 111 -0.89 2.06 6.95
N LEU A 112 -0.87 1.37 5.81
CA LEU A 112 -0.86 2.00 4.49
C LEU A 112 -1.72 1.18 3.52
N LEU A 113 -2.49 1.87 2.70
CA LEU A 113 -3.21 1.32 1.56
C LEU A 113 -2.78 2.03 0.29
N VAL A 114 -2.32 1.26 -0.70
CA VAL A 114 -1.95 1.77 -2.01
C VAL A 114 -3.05 1.45 -3.02
N HIS A 115 -3.55 2.48 -3.70
CA HIS A 115 -4.40 2.34 -4.88
C HIS A 115 -3.59 2.75 -6.11
N ASP A 116 -3.15 1.78 -6.88
CA ASP A 116 -2.45 2.02 -8.12
C ASP A 116 -3.43 2.11 -9.28
N GLU A 117 -3.15 3.01 -10.23
CA GLU A 117 -3.98 3.26 -11.42
C GLU A 117 -5.47 3.54 -11.13
N ALA A 118 -5.75 4.29 -10.07
CA ALA A 118 -7.10 4.53 -9.55
C ALA A 118 -8.08 5.14 -10.56
N GLY A 119 -7.61 5.86 -11.56
CA GLY A 119 -8.44 6.41 -12.66
C GLY A 119 -8.72 5.43 -13.80
N LYS A 120 -8.18 4.20 -13.73
CA LYS A 120 -8.27 3.19 -14.79
C LYS A 120 -8.96 1.90 -14.36
N TRP A 121 -9.71 1.92 -13.27
CA TRP A 121 -10.42 0.74 -12.81
C TRP A 121 -11.48 0.32 -13.83
N GLU A 122 -11.55 -0.99 -14.13
CA GLU A 122 -12.46 -1.55 -15.15
C GLU A 122 -13.94 -1.27 -14.87
N ARG A 123 -14.30 -1.18 -13.59
CA ARG A 123 -15.61 -0.72 -13.14
C ARG A 123 -15.45 0.66 -12.51
N PRO A 124 -15.66 1.72 -13.26
CA PRO A 124 -15.34 3.09 -12.85
C PRO A 124 -16.01 3.54 -11.56
N GLU A 125 -17.22 3.08 -11.31
CA GLU A 125 -18.00 3.37 -10.10
C GLU A 125 -17.35 2.80 -8.84
N ASN A 126 -16.57 1.74 -8.97
CA ASN A 126 -16.00 1.04 -7.85
C ASN A 126 -14.95 1.88 -7.09
N ILE A 127 -14.28 2.83 -7.74
CA ILE A 127 -13.29 3.65 -7.04
C ILE A 127 -13.90 4.51 -5.92
N LEU A 128 -15.10 5.06 -6.15
CA LEU A 128 -15.80 5.86 -5.13
C LEU A 128 -16.33 4.97 -4.01
N ASN A 129 -16.95 3.84 -4.37
CA ASN A 129 -17.47 2.87 -3.42
C ASN A 129 -16.34 2.25 -2.61
N ASN A 130 -15.30 1.78 -3.28
CA ASN A 130 -14.13 1.21 -2.63
C ASN A 130 -13.49 2.22 -1.66
N TRP A 131 -13.29 3.48 -2.07
CA TRP A 131 -12.75 4.49 -1.17
C TRP A 131 -13.65 4.73 0.05
N ARG A 132 -14.96 4.71 -0.12
CA ARG A 132 -15.90 4.85 1.00
C ARG A 132 -15.72 3.75 2.05
N VAL A 133 -15.46 2.51 1.60
CA VAL A 133 -15.22 1.36 2.48
C VAL A 133 -13.78 1.39 3.02
N THR A 134 -12.78 1.49 2.14
CA THR A 134 -11.37 1.31 2.52
C THR A 134 -10.84 2.42 3.42
N LYS A 135 -11.38 3.65 3.34
CA LYS A 135 -11.00 4.69 4.30
C LYS A 135 -11.32 4.34 5.77
N THR A 136 -12.27 3.42 6.00
CA THR A 136 -12.57 2.92 7.36
C THR A 136 -11.49 1.98 7.87
N CYS A 137 -10.78 1.29 6.97
CA CYS A 137 -9.65 0.42 7.30
C CYS A 137 -8.45 1.21 7.85
N LEU A 138 -8.39 2.50 7.53
CA LEU A 138 -7.33 3.42 7.95
C LEU A 138 -7.66 4.15 9.26
N ARG A 139 -8.76 3.76 9.94
CA ARG A 139 -9.25 4.39 11.15
C ARG A 139 -9.55 3.37 12.25
N LEU A 140 -9.36 3.80 13.47
CA LEU A 140 -9.83 3.11 14.67
C LEU A 140 -10.75 4.08 15.43
N GLY A 141 -12.07 3.90 15.26
CA GLY A 141 -13.04 4.90 15.72
C GLY A 141 -12.82 6.25 15.04
N SER A 142 -12.66 7.31 15.81
CA SER A 142 -12.37 8.67 15.31
C SER A 142 -10.90 8.90 14.93
N ARG A 143 -9.99 8.06 15.44
CA ARG A 143 -8.55 8.20 15.22
C ARG A 143 -8.14 7.66 13.85
N ILE A 144 -7.34 8.42 13.11
CA ILE A 144 -6.67 7.97 11.90
C ILE A 144 -5.41 7.20 12.33
N ILE A 145 -5.30 5.94 11.88
CA ILE A 145 -4.18 5.03 12.20
C ILE A 145 -3.34 4.71 10.97
N GLY A 146 -3.88 4.90 9.78
CA GLY A 146 -3.21 4.56 8.53
C GLY A 146 -3.29 5.68 7.50
N LYS A 147 -2.54 5.50 6.42
CA LYS A 147 -2.42 6.42 5.29
C LYS A 147 -2.91 5.75 4.01
N CYS A 148 -3.25 6.56 3.01
CA CYS A 148 -3.52 6.09 1.66
C CYS A 148 -2.62 6.81 0.66
N MET A 149 -2.03 6.06 -0.24
CA MET A 149 -1.39 6.57 -1.44
C MET A 149 -2.23 6.14 -2.65
N MET A 150 -2.80 7.11 -3.35
CA MET A 150 -3.63 6.85 -4.51
C MET A 150 -3.04 7.59 -5.70
N GLY A 151 -2.68 6.87 -6.74
CA GLY A 151 -2.08 7.44 -7.94
C GLY A 151 -2.70 6.94 -9.23
N SER A 152 -2.71 7.80 -10.24
CA SER A 152 -3.13 7.45 -11.59
C SER A 152 -2.56 8.45 -12.59
N THR A 153 -2.42 8.03 -13.82
CA THR A 153 -2.38 8.92 -14.98
C THR A 153 -3.80 9.26 -15.41
N SER A 154 -3.97 10.32 -16.20
CA SER A 154 -5.25 10.69 -16.78
C SER A 154 -5.87 9.53 -17.59
N ASN A 155 -7.19 9.46 -17.59
CA ASN A 155 -7.95 8.51 -18.39
C ASN A 155 -9.16 9.20 -19.00
N ALA A 156 -9.70 8.64 -20.07
CA ALA A 156 -10.92 9.13 -20.68
C ALA A 156 -12.08 9.12 -19.66
N LEU A 157 -12.92 10.16 -19.69
CA LEU A 157 -13.95 10.35 -18.69
C LEU A 157 -14.98 9.22 -18.69
N ASP A 158 -15.33 8.71 -19.87
CA ASP A 158 -16.23 7.60 -20.10
C ASP A 158 -15.66 6.22 -19.69
N LYS A 159 -14.32 6.14 -19.49
CA LYS A 159 -13.60 4.93 -19.10
C LYS A 159 -13.09 4.96 -17.65
N GLY A 160 -13.80 5.65 -16.76
CA GLY A 160 -13.47 5.71 -15.32
C GLY A 160 -12.82 7.00 -14.86
N GLY A 161 -12.34 7.82 -15.79
CA GLY A 161 -11.72 9.11 -15.47
C GLY A 161 -12.67 10.06 -14.74
N GLU A 162 -13.98 10.02 -15.01
CA GLU A 162 -14.96 10.89 -14.37
C GLU A 162 -15.04 10.67 -12.85
N ASN A 163 -15.13 9.42 -12.39
CA ASN A 163 -15.22 9.12 -10.97
C ASN A 163 -13.92 9.43 -10.23
N PHE A 164 -12.77 9.18 -10.85
CA PHE A 164 -11.50 9.60 -10.31
C PHE A 164 -11.39 11.14 -10.23
N LYS A 165 -11.85 11.86 -11.26
CA LYS A 165 -11.94 13.32 -11.26
C LYS A 165 -12.83 13.85 -10.13
N LYS A 166 -14.00 13.22 -9.89
CA LYS A 166 -14.87 13.56 -8.75
C LYS A 166 -14.12 13.41 -7.41
N LEU A 167 -13.39 12.31 -7.26
CA LEU A 167 -12.60 12.04 -6.05
C LEU A 167 -11.44 13.05 -5.91
N TYR A 168 -10.74 13.34 -7.00
CA TYR A 168 -9.67 14.32 -7.05
C TYR A 168 -10.16 15.72 -6.65
N ASN A 169 -11.27 16.18 -7.20
CA ASN A 169 -11.86 17.47 -6.87
C ASN A 169 -12.37 17.54 -5.43
N ALA A 170 -12.84 16.42 -4.87
CA ALA A 170 -13.20 16.31 -3.45
C ALA A 170 -11.97 16.29 -2.52
N SER A 171 -10.79 16.18 -3.07
CA SER A 171 -9.49 16.14 -2.37
C SER A 171 -8.73 17.47 -2.46
N ASP A 172 -9.38 18.53 -2.90
CA ASP A 172 -8.81 19.87 -3.09
C ASP A 172 -8.21 20.40 -1.78
N VAL A 173 -6.91 20.60 -1.77
CA VAL A 173 -6.13 21.03 -0.59
C VAL A 173 -6.48 22.43 -0.12
N THR A 174 -7.11 23.25 -0.97
CA THR A 174 -7.56 24.61 -0.64
C THR A 174 -8.89 24.62 0.09
N LYS A 175 -9.66 23.54 -0.01
CA LYS A 175 -11.02 23.39 0.55
C LYS A 175 -11.02 22.42 1.72
N ARG A 176 -10.55 22.88 2.88
CA ARG A 176 -10.49 22.08 4.11
C ARG A 176 -11.56 22.51 5.11
N ASN A 177 -12.05 21.55 5.88
CA ASN A 177 -12.93 21.79 7.01
C ASN A 177 -12.14 22.35 8.21
N ARG A 178 -12.83 22.64 9.32
CA ARG A 178 -12.20 23.15 10.56
C ARG A 178 -11.12 22.22 11.13
N ASN A 179 -11.18 20.93 10.82
CA ASN A 179 -10.20 19.92 11.26
C ASN A 179 -9.05 19.74 10.27
N GLY A 180 -8.95 20.60 9.25
CA GLY A 180 -7.91 20.52 8.21
C GLY A 180 -8.12 19.42 7.16
N GLN A 181 -9.27 18.74 7.16
CA GLN A 181 -9.55 17.64 6.24
C GLN A 181 -10.30 18.12 4.99
N THR A 182 -9.96 17.57 3.84
CA THR A 182 -10.72 17.71 2.61
C THR A 182 -12.03 16.90 2.67
N LYS A 183 -12.93 17.11 1.71
CA LYS A 183 -14.21 16.38 1.64
C LYS A 183 -14.02 14.86 1.48
N SER A 184 -13.01 14.43 0.73
CA SER A 184 -12.69 13.00 0.55
C SER A 184 -11.88 12.40 1.71
N GLY A 185 -11.12 13.23 2.42
CA GLY A 185 -10.07 12.83 3.37
C GLY A 185 -8.71 12.56 2.72
N LEU A 186 -8.62 12.66 1.38
CA LEU A 186 -7.37 12.62 0.61
C LEU A 186 -6.93 14.06 0.29
N TYR A 187 -5.66 14.22 -0.07
CA TYR A 187 -5.09 15.51 -0.46
C TYR A 187 -4.55 15.38 -1.87
N SER A 188 -5.15 16.12 -2.81
CA SER A 188 -4.77 16.05 -4.21
C SER A 188 -3.41 16.71 -4.46
N LEU A 189 -2.61 16.04 -5.27
CA LEU A 189 -1.36 16.51 -5.83
C LEU A 189 -1.37 16.25 -7.33
N PHE A 190 -1.08 17.27 -8.12
CA PHE A 190 -0.83 17.12 -9.55
C PHE A 190 0.67 17.29 -9.81
N ILE A 191 1.25 16.33 -10.51
CA ILE A 191 2.64 16.37 -10.95
C ILE A 191 2.62 16.48 -12.45
N PRO A 192 2.97 17.64 -13.03
CA PRO A 192 3.08 17.83 -14.46
C PRO A 192 4.13 16.90 -15.07
N MET A 193 3.92 16.50 -16.32
CA MET A 193 4.85 15.57 -16.99
C MET A 193 6.24 16.17 -17.13
N GLU A 194 6.32 17.47 -17.35
CA GLU A 194 7.57 18.24 -17.47
C GLU A 194 8.42 18.28 -16.21
N TRP A 195 7.85 17.90 -15.05
CA TRP A 195 8.63 17.72 -13.82
C TRP A 195 9.26 16.34 -13.71
N ASN A 196 8.90 15.44 -14.60
CA ASN A 196 9.53 14.13 -14.68
C ASN A 196 10.65 14.18 -15.71
N TYR A 197 11.90 14.14 -15.24
CA TYR A 197 13.10 14.22 -16.09
C TYR A 197 13.13 13.14 -17.18
N GLU A 198 12.58 11.96 -16.91
CA GLU A 198 12.48 10.86 -17.89
C GLU A 198 11.35 11.07 -18.93
N GLY A 199 10.47 12.02 -18.71
CA GLY A 199 9.39 12.38 -19.63
C GLY A 199 9.74 13.50 -20.60
N PHE A 200 10.90 14.13 -20.44
CA PHE A 200 11.44 15.08 -21.40
C PHE A 200 12.15 14.29 -22.50
N ILE A 201 11.45 14.08 -23.59
CA ILE A 201 12.09 13.71 -24.85
C ILE A 201 12.47 15.04 -25.48
N ASP A 202 13.77 15.37 -25.40
CA ASP A 202 14.36 16.44 -26.18
C ASP A 202 14.43 15.92 -27.61
N GLU A 203 13.59 16.45 -28.51
CA GLU A 203 13.70 16.24 -29.95
C GLU A 203 14.70 17.24 -30.55
#